data_ef3f915d1b637e013ebc1e0cfbe0bf5c
#
_entry.id   ef3f915d1b637e013ebc1e0cfbe0bf5c
#
_cell.length_a   1.000
_cell.length_b   1.000
_cell.length_c   1.000
_cell.angle_alpha   90.00
_cell.angle_beta   90.00
_cell.angle_gamma   90.00
#
_symmetry.space_group_name_H-M   'P 1'
#
loop_
_entity.id
_entity.type
_entity.pdbx_description
1 polymer ?
#
loop_
_entity_poly.entity_id
_entity_poly.type
_entity_poly.pdbx_seq_one_letter_code
_entity_poly.pdbx_strand_id
1 'polypeptide(L)'
;MEIWKAVPGFEGLYEVSSLGSVRSLDREVVCEGPIKGQYVSIKKGRVLRPGPSNFGHLSVVLGRKNTRMVHELVLRAFVGEPLKGQECRHLNGCPSDNRLENLAWGTRSENIRDAVAHGTWMTAERKNALIKGRATRWAQK
;
A
#
# COMPACT_ATOMS: atom_id res chain seq x y z
N MET A 1 -20.02 -8.04 1.35
CA MET A 1 -20.15 -7.06 2.45
C MET A 1 -18.77 -6.52 2.81
N GLU A 2 -18.64 -5.23 2.88
CA GLU A 2 -17.37 -4.60 3.25
C GLU A 2 -17.12 -4.74 4.76
N ILE A 3 -15.97 -5.25 5.12
CA ILE A 3 -15.55 -5.45 6.52
C ILE A 3 -14.38 -4.52 6.80
N TRP A 4 -14.41 -3.83 7.94
CA TRP A 4 -13.36 -2.93 8.40
C TRP A 4 -12.58 -3.55 9.55
N LYS A 5 -11.27 -3.44 9.51
CA LYS A 5 -10.36 -3.86 10.60
C LYS A 5 -9.34 -2.77 10.90
N ALA A 6 -8.89 -2.73 12.15
CA ALA A 6 -7.84 -1.83 12.57
C ALA A 6 -6.55 -2.06 11.78
N VAL A 7 -5.90 -0.97 11.38
CA VAL A 7 -4.57 -1.05 10.77
C VAL A 7 -3.56 -1.40 11.87
N PRO A 8 -2.79 -2.50 11.73
CA PRO A 8 -1.77 -2.87 12.70
C PRO A 8 -0.74 -1.76 12.95
N GLY A 9 -0.51 -1.42 14.20
CA GLY A 9 0.34 -0.30 14.61
C GLY A 9 -0.37 1.06 14.67
N PHE A 10 -1.61 1.15 14.19
CA PHE A 10 -2.44 2.36 14.16
C PHE A 10 -3.84 2.11 14.70
N GLU A 11 -3.98 1.17 15.60
CA GLU A 11 -5.25 0.81 16.24
C GLU A 11 -5.89 2.03 16.91
N GLY A 12 -7.19 2.20 16.72
CA GLY A 12 -7.93 3.37 17.20
C GLY A 12 -7.73 4.66 16.37
N LEU A 13 -6.83 4.67 15.40
CA LEU A 13 -6.53 5.82 14.54
C LEU A 13 -6.97 5.62 13.09
N TYR A 14 -6.72 4.43 12.56
CA TYR A 14 -7.03 4.07 11.17
C TYR A 14 -7.58 2.66 11.05
N GLU A 15 -8.46 2.48 10.08
CA GLU A 15 -8.99 1.18 9.67
C GLU A 15 -8.84 0.98 8.16
N VAL A 16 -8.76 -0.27 7.76
CA VAL A 16 -8.71 -0.70 6.35
C VAL A 16 -9.84 -1.69 6.08
N SER A 17 -10.43 -1.60 4.90
CA SER A 17 -11.55 -2.46 4.51
C SER A 17 -11.13 -3.63 3.63
N SER A 18 -11.97 -4.66 3.60
CA SER A 18 -11.83 -5.80 2.69
C SER A 18 -11.93 -5.42 1.21
N LEU A 19 -12.40 -4.22 0.89
CA LEU A 19 -12.47 -3.70 -0.48
C LEU A 19 -11.28 -2.79 -0.84
N GLY A 20 -10.33 -2.60 0.09
CA GLY A 20 -9.14 -1.79 -0.15
C GLY A 20 -9.31 -0.29 0.16
N SER A 21 -10.35 0.08 0.88
CA SER A 21 -10.52 1.45 1.38
C SER A 21 -9.80 1.64 2.71
N VAL A 22 -9.30 2.83 2.97
CA VAL A 22 -8.64 3.18 4.24
C VAL A 22 -9.36 4.40 4.81
N ARG A 23 -9.65 4.39 6.10
CA ARG A 23 -10.26 5.52 6.80
C ARG A 23 -9.56 5.86 8.09
N SER A 24 -9.56 7.15 8.44
CA SER A 24 -9.22 7.61 9.78
C SER A 24 -10.45 7.57 10.67
N LEU A 25 -10.23 7.37 11.97
CA LEU A 25 -11.27 7.38 12.97
C LEU A 25 -11.36 8.74 13.65
N ASP A 26 -12.50 9.03 14.27
CA ASP A 26 -12.68 10.18 15.15
C ASP A 26 -11.65 10.08 16.29
N ARG A 27 -10.98 11.18 16.60
CA ARG A 27 -10.00 11.22 17.69
C ARG A 27 -9.95 12.58 18.36
N GLU A 28 -9.66 12.55 19.64
CA GLU A 28 -9.35 13.75 20.40
C GLU A 28 -7.91 14.19 20.10
N VAL A 29 -7.73 15.47 19.87
CA VAL A 29 -6.41 16.11 19.70
C VAL A 29 -6.29 17.28 20.66
N VAL A 30 -5.17 17.38 21.32
CA VAL A 30 -4.86 18.55 22.15
C VAL A 30 -4.32 19.64 21.20
N CYS A 31 -5.00 20.76 21.21
CA CYS A 31 -4.64 21.93 20.43
C CYS A 31 -4.15 23.04 21.37
N GLU A 32 -3.21 23.83 20.92
CA GLU A 32 -2.77 25.04 21.58
C GLU A 32 -3.27 26.26 20.82
N GLY A 33 -3.94 27.14 21.50
CA GLY A 33 -4.44 28.39 20.92
C GLY A 33 -4.00 29.61 21.70
N PRO A 34 -3.80 30.75 21.03
CA PRO A 34 -3.28 31.98 21.67
C PRO A 34 -4.22 32.58 22.74
N ILE A 35 -5.51 32.27 22.69
CA ILE A 35 -6.50 32.82 23.62
C ILE A 35 -6.96 31.79 24.66
N LYS A 36 -7.11 30.52 24.24
CA LYS A 36 -7.68 29.45 25.10
C LYS A 36 -6.62 28.57 25.79
N GLY A 37 -5.34 28.80 25.53
CA GLY A 37 -4.29 27.88 25.98
C GLY A 37 -4.48 26.48 25.36
N GLN A 38 -4.30 25.44 26.16
CA GLN A 38 -4.56 24.05 25.70
C GLN A 38 -6.06 23.75 25.76
N TYR A 39 -6.58 23.16 24.69
CA TYR A 39 -7.96 22.68 24.61
C TYR A 39 -8.03 21.38 23.80
N VAL A 40 -9.03 20.56 24.10
CA VAL A 40 -9.30 19.33 23.38
C VAL A 40 -10.26 19.62 22.21
N SER A 41 -9.89 19.15 21.04
CA SER A 41 -10.74 19.23 19.85
C SER A 41 -10.93 17.81 19.27
N ILE A 42 -12.11 17.56 18.71
CA ILE A 42 -12.39 16.27 18.05
C ILE A 42 -12.07 16.42 16.57
N LYS A 43 -11.08 15.66 16.11
CA LYS A 43 -10.79 15.52 14.68
C LYS A 43 -11.65 14.39 14.13
N LYS A 44 -12.59 14.74 13.26
CA LYS A 44 -13.47 13.77 12.62
C LYS A 44 -12.71 12.84 11.66
N GLY A 45 -13.07 11.57 11.73
CA GLY A 45 -12.57 10.55 10.80
C GLY A 45 -13.13 10.75 9.39
N ARG A 46 -12.40 10.25 8.43
CA ARG A 46 -12.78 10.29 7.01
C ARG A 46 -12.15 9.16 6.22
N VAL A 47 -12.76 8.78 5.11
CA VAL A 47 -12.14 7.90 4.12
C VAL A 47 -10.99 8.65 3.46
N LEU A 48 -9.82 8.03 3.43
CA LEU A 48 -8.62 8.61 2.82
C LEU A 48 -8.66 8.38 1.31
N ARG A 49 -8.20 9.37 0.56
CA ARG A 49 -8.02 9.27 -0.88
C ARG A 49 -6.64 8.69 -1.17
N PRO A 50 -6.54 7.46 -1.76
CA PRO A 50 -5.26 6.92 -2.12
C PRO A 50 -4.61 7.73 -3.26
N GLY A 51 -3.30 7.87 -3.19
CA GLY A 51 -2.50 8.46 -4.24
C GLY A 51 -1.76 7.39 -5.06
N PRO A 52 -1.39 7.71 -6.30
CA PRO A 52 -0.59 6.80 -7.11
C PRO A 52 0.81 6.64 -6.53
N SER A 53 1.32 5.43 -6.60
CA SER A 53 2.68 5.06 -6.25
C SER A 53 3.36 4.38 -7.43
N ASN A 54 4.58 3.90 -7.24
CA ASN A 54 5.34 3.24 -8.28
C ASN A 54 4.60 2.04 -8.87
N PHE A 55 4.73 1.84 -10.17
CA PHE A 55 4.17 0.69 -10.91
C PHE A 55 2.65 0.54 -10.84
N GLY A 56 1.91 1.62 -10.63
CA GLY A 56 0.44 1.60 -10.58
C GLY A 56 -0.15 1.17 -9.25
N HIS A 57 0.67 0.97 -8.22
CA HIS A 57 0.19 0.72 -6.86
C HIS A 57 -0.44 1.97 -6.25
N LEU A 58 -1.26 1.78 -5.22
CA LEU A 58 -1.89 2.85 -4.47
C LEU A 58 -1.29 2.94 -3.06
N SER A 59 -1.08 4.15 -2.59
CA SER A 59 -0.59 4.43 -1.24
C SER A 59 -1.45 5.46 -0.52
N VAL A 60 -1.43 5.43 0.79
CA VAL A 60 -2.06 6.41 1.68
C VAL A 60 -1.05 6.92 2.69
N VAL A 61 -1.28 8.12 3.20
CA VAL A 61 -0.45 8.71 4.25
C VAL A 61 -1.19 8.65 5.57
N LEU A 62 -0.63 7.92 6.53
CA LEU A 62 -1.16 7.76 7.88
C LEU A 62 -0.49 8.76 8.82
N GLY A 63 -1.18 9.86 9.13
CA GLY A 63 -0.60 10.94 9.93
C GLY A 63 0.47 11.72 9.18
N ARG A 64 1.54 12.09 9.89
CA ARG A 64 2.68 12.78 9.27
C ARG A 64 3.73 11.79 8.78
N LYS A 65 4.05 11.81 7.50
CA LYS A 65 5.19 11.08 6.88
C LYS A 65 5.12 9.53 6.93
N ASN A 66 3.97 8.94 7.26
CA ASN A 66 3.80 7.49 7.27
C ASN A 66 3.07 7.02 6.01
N THR A 67 3.76 7.03 4.89
CA THR A 67 3.21 6.48 3.64
C THR A 67 3.19 4.96 3.71
N ARG A 68 2.05 4.36 3.40
CA ARG A 68 1.83 2.92 3.40
C ARG A 68 1.13 2.49 2.12
N MET A 69 1.53 1.35 1.59
CA MET A 69 0.84 0.73 0.46
C MET A 69 -0.50 0.15 0.91
N VAL A 70 -1.56 0.44 0.17
CA VAL A 70 -2.92 -0.03 0.51
C VAL A 70 -2.99 -1.55 0.56
N HIS A 71 -2.40 -2.25 -0.42
CA HIS A 71 -2.39 -3.71 -0.47
C HIS A 71 -1.71 -4.35 0.75
N GLU A 72 -0.63 -3.75 1.26
CA GLU A 72 0.01 -4.24 2.47
C GLU A 72 -0.87 -4.05 3.71
N LEU A 73 -1.57 -2.91 3.81
CA LEU A 73 -2.50 -2.66 4.91
C LEU A 73 -3.63 -3.68 4.94
N VAL A 74 -4.20 -3.99 3.77
CA VAL A 74 -5.27 -5.00 3.65
C VAL A 74 -4.76 -6.37 4.11
N LEU A 75 -3.64 -6.84 3.59
CA LEU A 75 -3.11 -8.16 3.95
C LEU A 75 -2.69 -8.24 5.41
N ARG A 76 -2.03 -7.23 5.95
CA ARG A 76 -1.61 -7.22 7.36
C ARG A 76 -2.80 -7.22 8.32
N ALA A 77 -3.88 -6.52 7.99
CA ALA A 77 -5.06 -6.46 8.84
C ALA A 77 -5.93 -7.73 8.77
N PHE A 78 -6.05 -8.36 7.60
CA PHE A 78 -6.97 -9.49 7.37
C PHE A 78 -6.30 -10.86 7.40
N VAL A 79 -5.07 -10.95 6.96
CA VAL A 79 -4.32 -12.21 6.87
C VAL A 79 -3.24 -12.31 7.96
N GLY A 80 -2.57 -11.21 8.23
CA GLY A 80 -1.46 -11.13 9.19
C GLY A 80 -0.14 -10.74 8.52
N GLU A 81 0.94 -10.74 9.29
CA GLU A 81 2.26 -10.38 8.81
C GLU A 81 2.80 -11.41 7.80
N PRO A 82 3.55 -10.97 6.78
CA PRO A 82 4.16 -11.88 5.84
C PRO A 82 5.27 -12.70 6.52
N LEU A 83 5.48 -13.93 6.05
CA LEU A 83 6.67 -14.70 6.39
C LEU A 83 7.90 -14.08 5.71
N LYS A 84 9.09 -14.41 6.22
CA LYS A 84 10.34 -13.90 5.65
C LYS A 84 10.44 -14.19 4.15
N GLY A 85 10.71 -13.16 3.37
CA GLY A 85 10.84 -13.27 1.92
C GLY A 85 9.53 -13.26 1.14
N GLN A 86 8.39 -13.09 1.82
CA GLN A 86 7.10 -12.90 1.15
C GLN A 86 6.86 -11.45 0.80
N GLU A 87 6.19 -11.25 -0.33
CA GLU A 87 5.72 -9.96 -0.81
C GLU A 87 4.24 -10.05 -1.24
N CYS A 88 3.59 -8.92 -1.41
CA CYS A 88 2.19 -8.90 -1.82
C CYS A 88 2.06 -9.29 -3.30
N ARG A 89 1.08 -10.14 -3.60
CA ARG A 89 0.68 -10.54 -4.95
C ARG A 89 -0.71 -10.00 -5.27
N HIS A 90 -0.84 -9.41 -6.45
CA HIS A 90 -2.15 -9.09 -7.04
C HIS A 90 -2.53 -10.22 -8.00
N LEU A 91 -3.50 -11.04 -7.60
CA LEU A 91 -3.83 -12.29 -8.31
C LEU A 91 -4.34 -12.07 -9.74
N ASN A 92 -5.02 -10.95 -10.00
CA ASN A 92 -5.48 -10.56 -11.34
C ASN A 92 -4.47 -9.71 -12.13
N GLY A 93 -3.30 -9.43 -11.57
CA GLY A 93 -2.28 -8.60 -12.19
C GLY A 93 -2.56 -7.10 -12.22
N CYS A 94 -3.65 -6.64 -11.60
CA CYS A 94 -4.00 -5.22 -11.51
C CYS A 94 -3.49 -4.62 -10.19
N PRO A 95 -2.43 -3.77 -10.20
CA PRO A 95 -1.82 -3.25 -8.97
C PRO A 95 -2.70 -2.26 -8.19
N SER A 96 -3.75 -1.74 -8.78
CA SER A 96 -4.73 -0.85 -8.14
C SER A 96 -5.93 -1.59 -7.55
N ASP A 97 -6.10 -2.88 -7.82
CA ASP A 97 -7.17 -3.70 -7.26
C ASP A 97 -6.75 -4.30 -5.92
N ASN A 98 -7.04 -3.58 -4.84
CA ASN A 98 -6.62 -3.91 -3.48
C ASN A 98 -7.71 -4.61 -2.66
N ARG A 99 -8.71 -5.22 -3.32
CA ARG A 99 -9.68 -6.07 -2.63
C ARG A 99 -8.99 -7.29 -2.03
N LEU A 100 -9.39 -7.66 -0.81
CA LEU A 100 -8.79 -8.79 -0.09
C LEU A 100 -8.78 -10.08 -0.93
N GLU A 101 -9.85 -10.36 -1.66
CA GLU A 101 -9.97 -11.54 -2.53
C GLU A 101 -8.96 -11.59 -3.68
N ASN A 102 -8.38 -10.45 -4.03
CA ASN A 102 -7.37 -10.31 -5.09
C ASN A 102 -5.93 -10.28 -4.56
N LEU A 103 -5.73 -10.34 -3.26
CA LEU A 103 -4.44 -10.19 -2.61
C LEU A 103 -4.01 -11.48 -1.92
N ALA A 104 -2.73 -11.78 -1.98
CA ALA A 104 -2.11 -12.87 -1.23
C ALA A 104 -0.65 -12.56 -0.92
N TRP A 105 -0.15 -13.07 0.19
CA TRP A 105 1.28 -13.15 0.42
C TRP A 105 1.88 -14.27 -0.44
N GLY A 106 3.04 -14.03 -0.99
CA GLY A 106 3.76 -15.02 -1.78
C GLY A 106 5.21 -14.67 -1.96
N THR A 107 5.97 -15.61 -2.48
CA THR A 107 7.40 -15.40 -2.76
C THR A 107 7.59 -14.53 -4.01
N ARG A 108 8.78 -13.98 -4.14
CA ARG A 108 9.17 -13.24 -5.35
C ARG A 108 9.04 -14.09 -6.61
N SER A 109 9.36 -15.39 -6.52
CA SER A 109 9.22 -16.33 -7.64
C SER A 109 7.77 -16.51 -8.08
N GLU A 110 6.85 -16.61 -7.12
CA GLU A 110 5.41 -16.67 -7.40
C GLU A 110 4.91 -15.39 -8.03
N ASN A 111 5.34 -14.24 -7.53
CA ASN A 111 4.97 -12.94 -8.06
C ASN A 111 5.49 -12.74 -9.50
N ILE A 112 6.69 -13.20 -9.79
CA ILE A 112 7.25 -13.18 -11.15
C ILE A 112 6.44 -14.11 -12.07
N ARG A 113 6.05 -15.30 -11.62
CA ARG A 113 5.18 -16.20 -12.40
C ARG A 113 3.83 -15.58 -12.72
N ASP A 114 3.24 -14.89 -11.76
CA ASP A 114 1.99 -14.13 -11.98
C ASP A 114 2.19 -13.05 -13.05
N ALA A 115 3.27 -12.29 -12.95
CA ALA A 115 3.59 -11.24 -13.93
C ALA A 115 3.83 -11.80 -15.35
N VAL A 116 4.46 -12.96 -15.46
CA VAL A 116 4.62 -13.67 -16.75
C VAL A 116 3.26 -14.11 -17.30
N ALA A 117 2.42 -14.72 -16.47
CA ALA A 117 1.08 -15.17 -16.85
C ALA A 117 0.18 -14.01 -17.30
N HIS A 118 0.32 -12.85 -16.67
CA HIS A 118 -0.43 -11.63 -17.02
C HIS A 118 0.23 -10.79 -18.14
N GLY A 119 1.38 -11.23 -18.67
CA GLY A 119 2.10 -10.51 -19.73
C GLY A 119 2.73 -9.19 -19.29
N THR A 120 2.82 -8.93 -17.98
CA THR A 120 3.37 -7.68 -17.41
C THR A 120 4.86 -7.78 -17.09
N TRP A 121 5.41 -9.00 -17.10
CA TRP A 121 6.82 -9.24 -16.91
C TRP A 121 7.58 -8.97 -18.22
N MET A 122 8.55 -8.09 -18.17
CA MET A 122 9.40 -7.78 -19.34
C MET A 122 8.66 -7.17 -20.52
N THR A 123 7.90 -6.11 -20.30
CA THR A 123 7.44 -5.27 -21.43
C THR A 123 8.64 -4.88 -22.30
N ALA A 124 8.40 -4.64 -23.58
CA ALA A 124 9.44 -4.26 -24.55
C ALA A 124 10.30 -3.08 -24.04
N GLU A 125 9.68 -2.14 -23.32
CA GLU A 125 10.34 -0.99 -22.70
C GLU A 125 11.29 -1.41 -21.57
N ARG A 126 10.90 -2.36 -20.72
CA ARG A 126 11.77 -2.91 -19.66
C ARG A 126 12.94 -3.72 -20.25
N LYS A 127 12.69 -4.51 -21.29
CA LYS A 127 13.75 -5.19 -22.03
C LYS A 127 14.76 -4.19 -22.60
N ASN A 128 14.27 -3.14 -23.25
CA ASN A 128 15.11 -2.10 -23.83
C ASN A 128 15.91 -1.32 -22.78
N ALA A 129 15.31 -1.00 -21.62
CA ALA A 129 15.99 -0.34 -20.50
C ALA A 129 17.10 -1.22 -19.91
N LEU A 130 16.88 -2.53 -19.76
CA LEU A 130 17.88 -3.48 -19.29
C LEU A 130 19.04 -3.65 -20.30
N ILE A 131 18.74 -3.68 -21.59
CA ILE A 131 19.74 -3.77 -22.66
C ILE A 131 20.58 -2.50 -22.70
N LYS A 132 19.96 -1.31 -22.63
CA LYS A 132 20.65 -0.02 -22.55
C LYS A 132 21.52 0.09 -21.29
N GLY A 133 21.02 -0.32 -20.13
CA GLY A 133 21.79 -0.31 -18.89
C GLY A 133 22.99 -1.27 -18.91
N ARG A 134 22.89 -2.41 -19.58
CA ARG A 134 24.02 -3.31 -19.81
C ARG A 134 25.04 -2.71 -20.78
N ALA A 135 24.61 -2.15 -21.91
CA ALA A 135 25.48 -1.52 -22.89
C ALA A 135 26.31 -0.39 -22.30
N THR A 136 25.70 0.50 -21.48
CA THR A 136 26.41 1.58 -20.78
C THR A 136 27.41 1.07 -19.74
N ARG A 137 27.12 -0.05 -19.05
CA ARG A 137 28.03 -0.64 -18.07
C ARG A 137 29.28 -1.28 -18.71
N TRP A 138 29.15 -1.78 -19.95
CA TRP A 138 30.28 -2.34 -20.72
C TRP A 138 31.10 -1.25 -21.44
N ALA A 139 30.48 -0.14 -21.82
CA ALA A 139 31.15 0.98 -22.47
C ALA A 139 32.04 1.82 -21.51
N GLN A 140 31.87 1.67 -20.20
CA GLN A 140 32.67 2.34 -19.14
C GLN A 140 33.90 1.54 -18.68
N LYS A 141 34.15 0.39 -19.27
CA LYS A 141 35.34 -0.43 -19.09
C LYS A 141 36.29 -0.22 -20.28
#